data_0612fb9013e7af9019e5500272ddbf41
#
_entry.id   0612fb9013e7af9019e5500272ddbf41
#
_cell.length_a   1.000
_cell.length_b   1.000
_cell.length_c   1.000
_cell.angle_alpha   90.00
_cell.angle_beta   90.00
_cell.angle_gamma   90.00
#
_symmetry.space_group_name_H-M   'P 1'
#
loop_
_entity.id
_entity.type
_entity.pdbx_description
1 polymer ?
#
loop_
_entity_poly.entity_id
_entity_poly.type
_entity_poly.pdbx_seq_one_letter_code
_entity_poly.pdbx_strand_id
1 'polypeptide(L)'
;MSRHFTVEERDRLAQLRHQQANQQEIARALGRSPSTISRELQRNGVSGEYYAAQAQRETERRRRERPLRRKMDVPEINLAVRTGLAHEWSPEQISGRMKQQPADGGAGRVSPQTIYAWIRQDEDRDHWEERLRRRGKRPVRRKRASPSPAARIRNRPEVIEQRLRLGDFEGDTVLGPAGTGGVVTLVDRKSRYTIITKIQSKDADHVHQKIKQRIKELEEERRYSITFDNGTEFARCYRLEKHLGLQLYFADPGCPYQRGTNENTKGLIRQYFPKGTDFRNVSHHEVREVEHLLNGRPRECLDFETPHEVFFAKTPPDCCD
;
A
#
# COMPACT_ATOMS: atom_id res chain seq x y z
N MET A 1 19.88 -2.96 -24.60
CA MET A 1 19.95 -1.56 -24.14
C MET A 1 21.02 -0.83 -24.93
N SER A 2 20.72 0.37 -25.46
CA SER A 2 21.70 1.19 -26.20
C SER A 2 22.73 1.74 -25.24
N ARG A 3 23.93 1.20 -25.25
CA ARG A 3 25.06 1.66 -24.43
C ARG A 3 25.63 2.94 -25.03
N HIS A 4 25.82 3.98 -24.21
CA HIS A 4 26.48 5.23 -24.64
C HIS A 4 27.89 4.98 -25.15
N PHE A 5 28.38 5.84 -26.05
CA PHE A 5 29.78 5.82 -26.46
C PHE A 5 30.70 6.06 -25.27
N THR A 6 31.74 5.22 -25.13
CA THR A 6 32.81 5.45 -24.17
C THR A 6 33.85 6.43 -24.75
N VAL A 7 34.77 6.90 -23.94
CA VAL A 7 35.86 7.77 -24.36
C VAL A 7 36.71 7.04 -25.43
N GLU A 8 37.07 5.79 -25.15
CA GLU A 8 37.89 4.94 -26.04
C GLU A 8 37.19 4.69 -27.38
N GLU A 9 35.87 4.47 -27.35
CA GLU A 9 35.09 4.31 -28.58
C GLU A 9 35.08 5.60 -29.42
N ARG A 10 35.05 6.77 -28.78
CA ARG A 10 35.13 8.06 -29.44
C ARG A 10 36.52 8.31 -30.07
N ASP A 11 37.57 8.00 -29.33
CA ASP A 11 38.94 8.09 -29.81
C ASP A 11 39.16 7.18 -31.04
N ARG A 12 38.66 5.94 -30.96
CA ARG A 12 38.74 4.98 -32.08
C ARG A 12 37.92 5.44 -33.27
N LEU A 13 36.75 6.03 -33.07
CA LEU A 13 35.93 6.61 -34.12
C LEU A 13 36.67 7.76 -34.81
N ALA A 14 37.29 8.65 -34.04
CA ALA A 14 38.09 9.76 -34.59
C ALA A 14 39.26 9.26 -35.45
N GLN A 15 40.03 8.26 -34.96
CA GLN A 15 41.12 7.63 -35.72
C GLN A 15 40.65 7.04 -37.03
N LEU A 16 39.57 6.27 -37.04
CA LEU A 16 39.01 5.64 -38.22
C LEU A 16 38.49 6.69 -39.23
N ARG A 17 37.90 7.78 -38.76
CA ARG A 17 37.50 8.91 -39.59
C ARG A 17 38.70 9.59 -40.23
N HIS A 18 39.77 9.80 -39.51
CA HIS A 18 41.02 10.35 -40.07
C HIS A 18 41.65 9.44 -41.13
N GLN A 19 41.45 8.11 -41.00
CA GLN A 19 41.84 7.11 -42.01
C GLN A 19 40.86 7.00 -43.19
N GLN A 20 39.89 7.91 -43.31
CA GLN A 20 38.86 7.97 -44.31
C GLN A 20 37.93 6.75 -44.39
N ALA A 21 37.85 5.97 -43.31
CA ALA A 21 36.93 4.85 -43.22
C ALA A 21 35.47 5.29 -43.34
N ASN A 22 34.67 4.54 -44.07
CA ASN A 22 33.25 4.83 -44.19
C ASN A 22 32.45 4.40 -42.94
N GLN A 23 31.21 4.87 -42.84
CA GLN A 23 30.38 4.62 -41.63
C GLN A 23 30.12 3.12 -41.38
N GLN A 24 30.08 2.29 -42.41
CA GLN A 24 29.87 0.84 -42.26
C GLN A 24 31.11 0.15 -41.69
N GLU A 25 32.29 0.55 -42.15
CA GLU A 25 33.58 0.07 -41.64
C GLU A 25 33.79 0.46 -40.19
N ILE A 26 33.49 1.73 -39.81
CA ILE A 26 33.54 2.21 -38.46
C ILE A 26 32.58 1.44 -37.59
N ALA A 27 31.34 1.21 -38.05
CA ALA A 27 30.33 0.45 -37.31
C ALA A 27 30.81 -0.98 -37.00
N ARG A 28 31.42 -1.65 -38.02
CA ARG A 28 31.96 -2.98 -37.88
C ARG A 28 33.15 -3.01 -36.91
N ALA A 29 34.06 -2.05 -37.00
CA ALA A 29 35.24 -1.96 -36.12
C ALA A 29 34.90 -1.68 -34.66
N LEU A 30 33.79 -0.94 -34.40
CA LEU A 30 33.32 -0.62 -33.06
C LEU A 30 32.24 -1.57 -32.54
N GLY A 31 31.80 -2.57 -33.31
CA GLY A 31 30.70 -3.47 -32.92
C GLY A 31 29.39 -2.74 -32.68
N ARG A 32 29.14 -1.64 -33.41
CA ARG A 32 27.95 -0.81 -33.29
C ARG A 32 27.13 -0.83 -34.58
N SER A 33 25.84 -0.46 -34.52
CA SER A 33 25.05 -0.30 -35.70
C SER A 33 25.47 0.94 -36.53
N PRO A 34 25.41 0.91 -37.89
CA PRO A 34 25.69 2.08 -38.69
C PRO A 34 24.85 3.31 -38.34
N SER A 35 23.58 3.10 -37.91
CA SER A 35 22.70 4.17 -37.46
C SER A 35 23.19 4.81 -36.14
N THR A 36 23.88 4.06 -35.29
CA THR A 36 24.47 4.58 -34.05
C THR A 36 25.67 5.48 -34.39
N ILE A 37 26.52 5.06 -35.33
CA ILE A 37 27.66 5.87 -35.82
C ILE A 37 27.15 7.15 -36.49
N SER A 38 26.19 7.04 -37.37
CA SER A 38 25.59 8.20 -38.07
C SER A 38 25.04 9.23 -37.06
N ARG A 39 24.29 8.79 -36.06
CA ARG A 39 23.76 9.68 -35.01
C ARG A 39 24.86 10.33 -34.15
N GLU A 40 25.94 9.61 -33.87
CA GLU A 40 27.08 10.17 -33.11
C GLU A 40 27.80 11.24 -33.93
N LEU A 41 28.09 10.97 -35.21
CA LEU A 41 28.71 11.92 -36.12
C LEU A 41 27.81 13.15 -36.36
N GLN A 42 26.53 12.96 -36.58
CA GLN A 42 25.59 14.07 -36.77
C GLN A 42 25.46 14.94 -35.54
N ARG A 43 25.51 14.34 -34.34
CA ARG A 43 25.34 15.05 -33.06
C ARG A 43 26.59 15.77 -32.61
N ASN A 44 27.76 15.25 -32.89
CA ASN A 44 29.03 15.66 -32.31
C ASN A 44 30.12 16.00 -33.36
N GLY A 45 29.84 15.79 -34.68
CA GLY A 45 30.74 16.25 -35.75
C GLY A 45 30.65 17.77 -35.97
N VAL A 46 31.75 18.37 -36.35
CA VAL A 46 31.84 19.82 -36.65
C VAL A 46 32.47 19.97 -38.03
N SER A 47 31.79 20.62 -38.95
CA SER A 47 32.28 20.90 -40.33
C SER A 47 32.81 19.66 -41.08
N GLY A 48 32.18 18.50 -40.85
CA GLY A 48 32.56 17.22 -41.49
C GLY A 48 33.66 16.44 -40.75
N GLU A 49 34.31 17.02 -39.79
CA GLU A 49 35.31 16.38 -38.93
C GLU A 49 34.74 15.93 -37.62
N TYR A 50 35.42 14.97 -36.94
CA TYR A 50 35.01 14.44 -35.63
C TYR A 50 36.19 14.46 -34.66
N TYR A 51 36.02 15.23 -33.60
CA TYR A 51 36.99 15.39 -32.51
C TYR A 51 36.48 14.72 -31.23
N ALA A 52 37.13 13.61 -30.84
CA ALA A 52 36.69 12.79 -29.72
C ALA A 52 36.56 13.57 -28.39
N ALA A 53 37.57 14.36 -28.08
CA ALA A 53 37.57 15.17 -26.85
C ALA A 53 36.47 16.25 -26.83
N GLN A 54 36.15 16.85 -28.00
CA GLN A 54 35.04 17.79 -28.08
C GLN A 54 33.70 17.07 -28.01
N ALA A 55 33.53 15.94 -28.68
CA ALA A 55 32.33 15.10 -28.59
C ALA A 55 32.03 14.65 -27.18
N GLN A 56 33.08 14.32 -26.42
CA GLN A 56 32.95 13.96 -25.00
C GLN A 56 32.47 15.16 -24.16
N ARG A 57 33.14 16.32 -24.28
CA ARG A 57 32.77 17.56 -23.57
C ARG A 57 31.33 17.99 -23.88
N GLU A 58 30.94 17.96 -25.14
CA GLU A 58 29.58 18.32 -25.57
C GLU A 58 28.53 17.33 -25.06
N THR A 59 28.87 16.04 -24.99
CA THR A 59 27.98 15.02 -24.41
C THR A 59 27.81 15.22 -22.92
N GLU A 60 28.88 15.53 -22.19
CA GLU A 60 28.84 15.83 -20.76
C GLU A 60 28.08 17.13 -20.48
N ARG A 61 28.32 18.18 -21.27
CA ARG A 61 27.60 19.46 -21.17
C ARG A 61 26.09 19.22 -21.33
N ARG A 62 25.66 18.57 -22.42
CA ARG A 62 24.26 18.25 -22.67
C ARG A 62 23.64 17.37 -21.57
N ARG A 63 24.43 16.50 -20.97
CA ARG A 63 23.97 15.66 -19.85
C ARG A 63 23.76 16.48 -18.57
N ARG A 64 24.62 17.49 -18.32
CA ARG A 64 24.47 18.41 -17.17
C ARG A 64 23.32 19.40 -17.38
N GLU A 65 23.20 19.92 -18.62
CA GLU A 65 22.19 20.92 -18.97
C GLU A 65 20.81 20.31 -19.25
N ARG A 66 20.71 18.97 -19.33
CA ARG A 66 19.43 18.30 -19.56
C ARG A 66 18.49 18.60 -18.39
N PRO A 67 17.36 19.30 -18.64
CA PRO A 67 16.40 19.58 -17.60
C PRO A 67 15.90 18.24 -17.02
N LEU A 68 16.16 18.02 -15.74
CA LEU A 68 15.61 16.91 -14.98
C LEU A 68 14.10 17.18 -14.86
N ARG A 69 13.30 16.70 -15.81
CA ARG A 69 11.84 16.68 -15.64
C ARG A 69 11.53 15.80 -14.45
N ARG A 70 11.33 16.43 -13.29
CA ARG A 70 10.89 15.72 -12.10
C ARG A 70 9.45 15.30 -12.34
N LYS A 71 9.12 14.03 -12.07
CA LYS A 71 7.75 13.54 -12.23
C LYS A 71 6.75 14.34 -11.38
N MET A 72 7.20 14.88 -10.25
CA MET A 72 6.39 15.71 -9.36
C MET A 72 6.13 17.13 -9.89
N ASP A 73 6.81 17.55 -10.96
CA ASP A 73 6.52 18.84 -11.63
C ASP A 73 5.31 18.72 -12.59
N VAL A 74 4.80 17.51 -12.82
CA VAL A 74 3.58 17.26 -13.59
C VAL A 74 2.37 17.50 -12.68
N PRO A 75 1.49 18.50 -12.99
CA PRO A 75 0.42 18.93 -12.10
C PRO A 75 -0.52 17.79 -11.67
N GLU A 76 -0.87 16.91 -12.60
CA GLU A 76 -1.79 15.79 -12.37
C GLU A 76 -1.18 14.76 -11.39
N ILE A 77 0.11 14.49 -11.52
CA ILE A 77 0.84 13.60 -10.60
C ILE A 77 0.94 14.24 -9.22
N ASN A 78 1.29 15.53 -9.17
CA ASN A 78 1.43 16.27 -7.92
C ASN A 78 0.09 16.30 -7.16
N LEU A 79 -1.00 16.63 -7.87
CA LEU A 79 -2.35 16.64 -7.30
C LEU A 79 -2.74 15.25 -6.75
N ALA A 80 -2.54 14.19 -7.53
CA ALA A 80 -2.87 12.83 -7.11
C ALA A 80 -2.06 12.41 -5.87
N VAL A 81 -0.77 12.77 -5.81
CA VAL A 81 0.08 12.48 -4.64
C VAL A 81 -0.38 13.27 -3.42
N ARG A 82 -0.61 14.58 -3.54
CA ARG A 82 -1.10 15.43 -2.43
C ARG A 82 -2.45 14.96 -1.91
N THR A 83 -3.38 14.61 -2.81
CA THR A 83 -4.68 14.04 -2.45
C THR A 83 -4.52 12.73 -1.66
N GLY A 84 -3.70 11.80 -2.14
CA GLY A 84 -3.46 10.55 -1.44
C GLY A 84 -2.82 10.77 -0.05
N LEU A 85 -1.85 11.67 0.06
CA LEU A 85 -1.24 12.02 1.35
C LEU A 85 -2.25 12.69 2.29
N ALA A 86 -3.16 13.53 1.78
CA ALA A 86 -4.23 14.13 2.58
C ALA A 86 -5.19 13.08 3.14
N HIS A 87 -5.42 11.97 2.43
CA HIS A 87 -6.16 10.79 2.91
C HIS A 87 -5.29 9.82 3.72
N GLU A 88 -4.10 10.23 4.15
CA GLU A 88 -3.15 9.45 4.94
C GLU A 88 -2.67 8.15 4.26
N TRP A 89 -2.69 8.10 2.94
CA TRP A 89 -2.11 6.97 2.19
C TRP A 89 -0.59 7.02 2.24
N SER A 90 0.03 5.86 2.33
CA SER A 90 1.50 5.79 2.20
C SER A 90 1.94 5.99 0.74
N PRO A 91 3.19 6.43 0.49
CA PRO A 91 3.74 6.51 -0.86
C PRO A 91 3.62 5.22 -1.66
N GLU A 92 3.69 4.04 -1.02
CA GLU A 92 3.46 2.74 -1.66
C GLU A 92 2.01 2.59 -2.12
N GLN A 93 1.06 2.98 -1.29
CA GLN A 93 -0.38 2.92 -1.61
C GLN A 93 -0.74 3.87 -2.75
N ILE A 94 -0.21 5.10 -2.71
CA ILE A 94 -0.39 6.10 -3.79
C ILE A 94 0.19 5.56 -5.10
N SER A 95 1.44 5.12 -5.08
CA SER A 95 2.12 4.57 -6.26
C SER A 95 1.39 3.34 -6.82
N GLY A 96 0.90 2.46 -5.95
CA GLY A 96 0.13 1.28 -6.33
C GLY A 96 -1.21 1.64 -6.97
N ARG A 97 -1.97 2.57 -6.35
CA ARG A 97 -3.26 3.03 -6.88
C ARG A 97 -3.11 3.70 -8.25
N MET A 98 -2.07 4.53 -8.44
CA MET A 98 -1.76 5.14 -9.74
C MET A 98 -1.38 4.15 -10.83
N LYS A 99 -0.97 2.91 -10.49
CA LYS A 99 -0.74 1.86 -11.47
C LYS A 99 -2.04 1.27 -12.00
N GLN A 100 -3.05 1.14 -11.15
CA GLN A 100 -4.36 0.59 -11.51
C GLN A 100 -5.25 1.60 -12.22
N GLN A 101 -5.22 2.84 -11.75
CA GLN A 101 -5.99 3.95 -12.31
C GLN A 101 -5.01 5.04 -12.74
N PRO A 102 -4.45 4.95 -13.97
CA PRO A 102 -3.64 6.04 -14.50
C PRO A 102 -4.48 7.31 -14.53
N ALA A 103 -3.95 8.40 -13.97
CA ALA A 103 -4.56 9.71 -14.13
C ALA A 103 -4.77 9.99 -15.62
N ASP A 104 -5.93 10.53 -15.97
CA ASP A 104 -6.35 10.76 -17.36
C ASP A 104 -5.22 11.33 -18.21
N GLY A 105 -4.95 10.67 -19.36
CA GLY A 105 -3.92 11.08 -20.30
C GLY A 105 -2.61 10.29 -20.28
N GLY A 106 -2.50 9.18 -19.52
CA GLY A 106 -1.25 8.39 -19.47
C GLY A 106 -0.10 9.10 -18.75
N ALA A 107 -0.41 10.15 -18.01
CA ALA A 107 0.52 10.89 -17.17
C ALA A 107 1.11 9.95 -16.11
N GLY A 108 2.35 9.84 -16.16
CA GLY A 108 3.21 8.81 -15.67
C GLY A 108 3.02 8.35 -14.24
N ARG A 109 3.37 7.11 -14.05
CA ARG A 109 3.52 6.44 -12.76
C ARG A 109 4.66 7.08 -11.97
N VAL A 110 4.44 7.34 -10.70
CA VAL A 110 5.47 7.81 -9.77
C VAL A 110 5.87 6.67 -8.81
N SER A 111 7.17 6.52 -8.53
CA SER A 111 7.63 5.50 -7.59
C SER A 111 7.48 5.97 -6.14
N PRO A 112 7.32 5.07 -5.16
CA PRO A 112 7.31 5.44 -3.75
C PRO A 112 8.55 6.22 -3.35
N GLN A 113 9.73 5.86 -3.86
CA GLN A 113 10.98 6.55 -3.60
C GLN A 113 10.96 8.00 -4.07
N THR A 114 10.33 8.25 -5.24
CA THR A 114 10.18 9.61 -5.77
C THR A 114 9.27 10.44 -4.87
N ILE A 115 8.18 9.86 -4.35
CA ILE A 115 7.26 10.54 -3.43
C ILE A 115 7.99 10.85 -2.11
N TYR A 116 8.71 9.88 -1.52
CA TYR A 116 9.50 10.13 -0.31
C TYR A 116 10.60 11.19 -0.51
N ALA A 117 11.26 11.19 -1.69
CA ALA A 117 12.27 12.20 -2.01
C ALA A 117 11.65 13.61 -2.15
N TRP A 118 10.45 13.66 -2.74
CA TRP A 118 9.70 14.91 -2.88
C TRP A 118 9.24 15.44 -1.51
N ILE A 119 8.64 14.60 -0.65
CA ILE A 119 8.22 15.00 0.71
C ILE A 119 9.39 15.64 1.47
N ARG A 120 10.63 15.10 1.36
CA ARG A 120 11.80 15.65 2.04
C ARG A 120 12.25 17.02 1.53
N GLN A 121 11.83 17.42 0.33
CA GLN A 121 12.20 18.67 -0.32
C GLN A 121 11.05 19.68 -0.37
N ASP A 122 9.83 19.25 -0.06
CA ASP A 122 8.64 20.10 -0.07
C ASP A 122 8.66 21.07 1.13
N GLU A 123 8.14 22.28 0.93
CA GLU A 123 8.07 23.32 1.96
C GLU A 123 7.20 22.87 3.14
N ASP A 124 6.16 22.08 2.88
CA ASP A 124 5.24 21.52 3.88
C ASP A 124 5.68 20.13 4.39
N ARG A 125 6.97 19.83 4.39
CA ARG A 125 7.53 18.52 4.76
C ARG A 125 6.96 17.97 6.05
N ASP A 126 6.98 18.76 7.12
CA ASP A 126 6.55 18.33 8.46
C ASP A 126 5.08 17.93 8.46
N HIS A 127 4.24 18.68 7.75
CA HIS A 127 2.83 18.36 7.55
C HIS A 127 2.62 17.01 6.85
N TRP A 128 3.43 16.69 5.82
CA TRP A 128 3.34 15.40 5.13
C TRP A 128 3.90 14.26 5.96
N GLU A 129 5.01 14.46 6.68
CA GLU A 129 5.61 13.45 7.55
C GLU A 129 4.67 13.04 8.70
N GLU A 130 3.92 13.98 9.28
CA GLU A 130 2.93 13.71 10.33
C GLU A 130 1.78 12.81 9.85
N ARG A 131 1.37 12.93 8.59
CA ARG A 131 0.32 12.10 7.98
C ARG A 131 0.78 10.69 7.64
N LEU A 132 2.07 10.45 7.57
CA LEU A 132 2.61 9.12 7.36
C LEU A 132 2.46 8.26 8.64
N ARG A 133 2.08 6.99 8.47
CA ARG A 133 1.86 6.04 9.58
C ARG A 133 2.96 6.04 10.65
N ARG A 134 4.20 6.31 10.26
CA ARG A 134 5.37 6.30 11.15
C ARG A 134 5.88 7.70 11.49
N ARG A 135 5.24 8.73 11.05
CA ARG A 135 5.63 10.14 11.31
C ARG A 135 7.13 10.35 11.15
N GLY A 136 7.70 9.95 10.01
CA GLY A 136 9.14 10.03 9.74
C GLY A 136 10.04 9.02 10.47
N LYS A 137 9.55 8.24 11.43
CA LYS A 137 10.34 7.28 12.21
C LYS A 137 10.72 6.03 11.39
N ARG A 138 12.00 5.60 11.51
CA ARG A 138 12.48 4.39 10.83
C ARG A 138 11.76 3.11 11.32
N PRO A 139 11.55 2.10 10.45
CA PRO A 139 10.95 0.83 10.83
C PRO A 139 11.85 0.09 11.83
N VAL A 140 11.31 -0.25 13.00
CA VAL A 140 11.94 -1.20 13.90
C VAL A 140 11.67 -2.61 13.36
N ARG A 141 12.73 -3.34 13.01
CA ARG A 141 12.66 -4.73 12.57
C ARG A 141 12.26 -5.59 13.76
N ARG A 142 10.98 -5.97 13.87
CA ARG A 142 10.54 -6.98 14.82
C ARG A 142 10.94 -8.35 14.30
N LYS A 143 11.58 -9.18 15.15
CA LYS A 143 11.75 -10.60 14.88
C LYS A 143 10.37 -11.22 14.74
N ARG A 144 10.10 -11.90 13.63
CA ARG A 144 8.93 -12.75 13.50
C ARG A 144 9.08 -13.89 14.51
N ALA A 145 8.12 -14.04 15.42
CA ALA A 145 8.03 -15.24 16.23
C ALA A 145 7.75 -16.42 15.30
N SER A 146 8.49 -17.51 15.46
CA SER A 146 8.23 -18.75 14.75
C SER A 146 6.86 -19.27 15.16
N PRO A 147 6.02 -19.76 14.22
CA PRO A 147 4.73 -20.34 14.56
C PRO A 147 4.97 -21.65 15.34
N SER A 148 4.37 -21.72 16.51
CA SER A 148 4.29 -22.98 17.26
C SER A 148 3.26 -23.91 16.58
N PRO A 149 3.54 -25.20 16.40
CA PRO A 149 2.59 -26.13 15.83
C PRO A 149 1.55 -26.50 16.88
N ALA A 150 0.41 -25.84 16.90
CA ALA A 150 -0.64 -26.19 17.83
C ALA A 150 -2.04 -25.84 17.36
N ALA A 151 -2.90 -26.68 17.81
CA ALA A 151 -4.37 -26.61 17.98
C ALA A 151 -5.16 -25.80 16.93
N ARG A 152 -5.75 -26.52 16.04
CA ARG A 152 -6.65 -26.01 14.97
C ARG A 152 -7.99 -25.59 15.60
N ILE A 153 -8.57 -24.48 15.13
CA ILE A 153 -10.00 -24.19 15.25
C ILE A 153 -10.72 -25.33 14.50
N ARG A 154 -11.14 -26.32 15.26
CA ARG A 154 -11.39 -27.69 14.76
C ARG A 154 -12.56 -27.78 13.76
N ASN A 155 -13.42 -26.79 13.65
CA ASN A 155 -14.63 -26.89 12.87
C ASN A 155 -14.83 -25.70 11.90
N ARG A 156 -13.82 -24.88 11.68
CA ARG A 156 -13.95 -23.73 10.78
C ARG A 156 -13.83 -24.20 9.33
N PRO A 157 -14.85 -23.99 8.48
CA PRO A 157 -14.84 -24.40 7.08
C PRO A 157 -13.64 -23.83 6.32
N GLU A 158 -13.15 -24.59 5.35
CA GLU A 158 -12.00 -24.21 4.54
C GLU A 158 -12.21 -22.88 3.77
N VAL A 159 -13.44 -22.62 3.34
CA VAL A 159 -13.82 -21.35 2.68
C VAL A 159 -13.45 -20.12 3.53
N ILE A 160 -13.54 -20.22 4.86
CA ILE A 160 -13.17 -19.17 5.79
C ILE A 160 -11.65 -19.08 5.90
N GLU A 161 -10.96 -20.24 5.97
CA GLU A 161 -9.50 -20.29 6.04
C GLU A 161 -8.86 -19.68 4.80
N GLN A 162 -9.34 -20.03 3.63
CA GLN A 162 -8.86 -19.55 2.34
C GLN A 162 -9.34 -18.13 2.00
N ARG A 163 -10.23 -17.55 2.85
CA ARG A 163 -10.77 -16.19 2.65
C ARG A 163 -11.49 -16.01 1.32
N LEU A 164 -12.24 -17.00 0.91
CA LEU A 164 -12.89 -17.02 -0.41
C LEU A 164 -14.15 -16.17 -0.50
N ARG A 165 -14.88 -15.97 0.61
CA ARG A 165 -16.11 -15.19 0.64
C ARG A 165 -16.01 -13.96 1.53
N LEU A 166 -16.89 -12.99 1.31
CA LEU A 166 -17.11 -11.83 2.18
C LEU A 166 -18.02 -12.22 3.35
N GLY A 167 -17.96 -11.46 4.45
CA GLY A 167 -18.82 -11.66 5.59
C GLY A 167 -18.29 -12.63 6.66
N ASP A 168 -17.04 -13.07 6.55
CA ASP A 168 -16.33 -13.82 7.57
C ASP A 168 -15.40 -12.88 8.35
N PHE A 169 -15.77 -12.52 9.57
CA PHE A 169 -15.06 -11.51 10.36
C PHE A 169 -14.11 -12.11 11.40
N GLU A 170 -13.08 -11.36 11.75
CA GLU A 170 -12.27 -11.55 12.95
C GLU A 170 -12.58 -10.44 13.96
N GLY A 171 -13.03 -10.82 15.16
CA GLY A 171 -13.35 -9.89 16.25
C GLY A 171 -12.19 -9.69 17.22
N ASP A 172 -11.95 -8.45 17.66
CA ASP A 172 -10.93 -8.12 18.66
C ASP A 172 -11.29 -6.84 19.42
N THR A 173 -10.54 -6.52 20.47
CA THR A 173 -10.68 -5.28 21.23
C THR A 173 -9.39 -4.47 21.24
N VAL A 174 -9.53 -3.15 21.22
CA VAL A 174 -8.42 -2.21 21.44
C VAL A 174 -8.79 -1.36 22.65
N LEU A 175 -8.17 -1.64 23.78
CA LEU A 175 -8.52 -1.05 25.07
C LEU A 175 -7.59 0.11 25.43
N GLY A 176 -8.16 1.08 26.15
CA GLY A 176 -7.44 2.11 26.88
C GLY A 176 -6.92 1.62 28.23
N PRO A 177 -6.47 2.53 29.10
CA PRO A 177 -6.22 2.24 30.51
C PRO A 177 -7.44 1.65 31.21
N ALA A 178 -7.25 1.00 32.35
CA ALA A 178 -8.34 0.39 33.12
C ALA A 178 -9.45 1.43 33.41
N GLY A 179 -10.70 1.06 33.12
CA GLY A 179 -11.87 1.92 33.34
C GLY A 179 -12.11 3.02 32.32
N THR A 180 -11.31 3.14 31.26
CA THR A 180 -11.49 4.17 30.21
C THR A 180 -12.21 3.67 28.95
N GLY A 181 -12.61 2.40 28.92
CA GLY A 181 -13.27 1.80 27.75
C GLY A 181 -12.30 1.43 26.64
N GLY A 182 -12.79 1.41 25.42
CA GLY A 182 -12.05 1.01 24.24
C GLY A 182 -12.89 1.00 22.98
N VAL A 183 -12.44 0.24 22.00
CA VAL A 183 -13.22 -0.10 20.81
C VAL A 183 -13.20 -1.62 20.59
N VAL A 184 -14.32 -2.16 20.11
CA VAL A 184 -14.39 -3.49 19.52
C VAL A 184 -14.25 -3.34 18.01
N THR A 185 -13.56 -4.28 17.39
CA THR A 185 -13.28 -4.29 15.96
C THR A 185 -13.74 -5.59 15.36
N LEU A 186 -14.36 -5.52 14.17
CA LEU A 186 -14.67 -6.68 13.34
C LEU A 186 -14.02 -6.43 11.99
N VAL A 187 -13.15 -7.34 11.56
CA VAL A 187 -12.39 -7.19 10.32
C VAL A 187 -12.74 -8.34 9.39
N ASP A 188 -13.30 -8.03 8.23
CA ASP A 188 -13.58 -9.04 7.21
C ASP A 188 -12.27 -9.65 6.69
N ARG A 189 -12.24 -10.99 6.62
CA ARG A 189 -11.03 -11.74 6.32
C ARG A 189 -10.58 -11.61 4.87
N LYS A 190 -11.53 -11.43 3.93
CA LYS A 190 -11.27 -11.30 2.50
C LYS A 190 -10.94 -9.85 2.14
N SER A 191 -11.86 -8.94 2.36
CA SER A 191 -11.76 -7.52 1.95
C SER A 191 -10.96 -6.64 2.89
N ARG A 192 -10.68 -7.09 4.12
CA ARG A 192 -10.09 -6.26 5.19
C ARG A 192 -11.01 -5.13 5.65
N TYR A 193 -12.28 -5.13 5.23
CA TYR A 193 -13.26 -4.17 5.68
C TYR A 193 -13.38 -4.23 7.21
N THR A 194 -13.24 -3.07 7.83
CA THR A 194 -13.12 -2.95 9.28
C THR A 194 -14.30 -2.18 9.83
N ILE A 195 -15.03 -2.79 10.75
CA ILE A 195 -16.08 -2.16 11.55
C ILE A 195 -15.48 -1.84 12.91
N ILE A 196 -15.64 -0.60 13.37
CA ILE A 196 -15.11 -0.16 14.68
C ILE A 196 -16.25 0.40 15.51
N THR A 197 -16.35 -0.04 16.77
CA THR A 197 -17.40 0.42 17.67
C THR A 197 -16.83 0.77 19.03
N LYS A 198 -17.13 1.98 19.52
CA LYS A 198 -16.77 2.42 20.87
C LYS A 198 -17.50 1.58 21.91
N ILE A 199 -16.75 1.12 22.92
CA ILE A 199 -17.26 0.45 24.11
C ILE A 199 -16.82 1.19 25.36
N GLN A 200 -17.72 1.28 26.34
CA GLN A 200 -17.44 1.95 27.62
C GLN A 200 -16.77 1.00 28.62
N SER A 201 -17.02 -0.30 28.49
CA SER A 201 -16.47 -1.33 29.35
C SER A 201 -16.21 -2.63 28.60
N LYS A 202 -15.46 -3.54 29.21
CA LYS A 202 -15.27 -4.92 28.76
C LYS A 202 -16.43 -5.85 29.11
N ASP A 203 -17.53 -5.33 29.59
CA ASP A 203 -18.68 -6.16 29.98
C ASP A 203 -19.16 -6.95 28.77
N ALA A 204 -19.35 -8.26 28.94
CA ALA A 204 -19.66 -9.18 27.84
C ALA A 204 -21.04 -8.92 27.24
N ASP A 205 -22.04 -8.49 28.02
CA ASP A 205 -23.36 -8.17 27.50
C ASP A 205 -23.31 -6.84 26.72
N HIS A 206 -22.54 -5.86 27.20
CA HIS A 206 -22.32 -4.59 26.50
C HIS A 206 -21.62 -4.80 25.15
N VAL A 207 -20.53 -5.58 25.13
CA VAL A 207 -19.80 -5.92 23.91
C VAL A 207 -20.69 -6.68 22.93
N HIS A 208 -21.43 -7.68 23.41
CA HIS A 208 -22.41 -8.41 22.60
C HIS A 208 -23.43 -7.49 21.92
N GLN A 209 -24.03 -6.56 22.68
CA GLN A 209 -25.03 -5.63 22.13
C GLN A 209 -24.42 -4.72 21.06
N LYS A 210 -23.21 -4.20 21.29
CA LYS A 210 -22.49 -3.34 20.34
C LYS A 210 -22.17 -4.08 19.03
N ILE A 211 -21.69 -5.31 19.11
CA ILE A 211 -21.44 -6.14 17.92
C ILE A 211 -22.75 -6.41 17.18
N LYS A 212 -23.80 -6.84 17.91
CA LYS A 212 -25.12 -7.12 17.34
C LYS A 212 -25.67 -5.93 16.58
N GLN A 213 -25.58 -4.72 17.14
CA GLN A 213 -26.06 -3.50 16.51
C GLN A 213 -25.33 -3.25 15.19
N ARG A 214 -24.01 -3.37 15.17
CA ARG A 214 -23.19 -3.08 14.00
C ARG A 214 -23.31 -4.11 12.89
N ILE A 215 -23.40 -5.40 13.23
CA ILE A 215 -23.59 -6.47 12.25
C ILE A 215 -24.96 -6.39 11.59
N LYS A 216 -25.99 -5.95 12.32
CA LYS A 216 -27.33 -5.74 11.74
C LYS A 216 -27.39 -4.65 10.66
N GLU A 217 -26.42 -3.74 10.62
CA GLU A 217 -26.32 -2.72 9.57
C GLU A 217 -25.87 -3.31 8.23
N LEU A 218 -25.32 -4.55 8.24
CA LEU A 218 -24.92 -5.27 7.03
C LEU A 218 -26.06 -6.10 6.45
N GLU A 219 -26.04 -6.28 5.15
CA GLU A 219 -26.90 -7.23 4.41
C GLU A 219 -26.64 -8.66 4.88
N GLU A 220 -27.64 -9.54 4.74
CA GLU A 220 -27.52 -10.94 5.23
C GLU A 220 -26.43 -11.71 4.49
N GLU A 221 -26.27 -11.43 3.20
CA GLU A 221 -25.28 -12.03 2.31
C GLU A 221 -23.83 -11.58 2.64
N ARG A 222 -23.67 -10.69 3.62
CA ARG A 222 -22.37 -10.13 4.05
C ARG A 222 -22.09 -10.38 5.53
N ARG A 223 -22.75 -11.37 6.16
CA ARG A 223 -22.60 -11.68 7.58
C ARG A 223 -22.72 -13.17 7.86
N TYR A 224 -21.65 -13.94 7.63
CA TYR A 224 -21.66 -15.40 7.79
C TYR A 224 -21.07 -15.87 9.11
N SER A 225 -19.89 -15.37 9.47
CA SER A 225 -19.21 -15.84 10.67
C SER A 225 -18.37 -14.77 11.34
N ILE A 226 -18.10 -15.00 12.65
CA ILE A 226 -17.13 -14.20 13.40
C ILE A 226 -16.20 -15.13 14.17
N THR A 227 -14.89 -14.92 14.07
CA THR A 227 -13.87 -15.61 14.85
C THR A 227 -13.36 -14.67 15.95
N PHE A 228 -13.51 -15.05 17.20
CA PHE A 228 -13.01 -14.34 18.38
C PHE A 228 -11.80 -15.04 19.01
N ASP A 229 -11.09 -14.36 19.91
CA ASP A 229 -10.26 -15.04 20.91
C ASP A 229 -11.10 -15.50 22.10
N ASN A 230 -10.43 -16.15 23.06
CA ASN A 230 -11.07 -16.58 24.30
C ASN A 230 -11.16 -15.45 25.36
N GLY A 231 -11.22 -14.19 24.94
CA GLY A 231 -11.41 -13.05 25.84
C GLY A 231 -12.74 -13.13 26.57
N THR A 232 -12.72 -12.80 27.86
CA THR A 232 -13.94 -12.80 28.68
C THR A 232 -15.00 -11.82 28.17
N GLU A 233 -14.59 -10.79 27.48
CA GLU A 233 -15.45 -9.80 26.81
C GLU A 233 -16.32 -10.41 25.71
N PHE A 234 -15.93 -11.54 25.13
CA PHE A 234 -16.70 -12.24 24.08
C PHE A 234 -17.53 -13.40 24.62
N ALA A 235 -17.53 -13.63 25.93
CA ALA A 235 -18.22 -14.76 26.55
C ALA A 235 -19.73 -14.81 26.28
N ARG A 236 -20.38 -13.68 25.96
CA ARG A 236 -21.82 -13.62 25.65
C ARG A 236 -22.10 -13.61 24.14
N CYS A 237 -21.05 -13.57 23.30
CA CYS A 237 -21.22 -13.46 21.84
C CYS A 237 -21.87 -14.72 21.21
N TYR A 238 -21.86 -15.90 21.87
CA TYR A 238 -22.58 -17.08 21.41
C TYR A 238 -24.05 -16.81 21.11
N ARG A 239 -24.67 -15.78 21.75
CA ARG A 239 -26.05 -15.38 21.48
C ARG A 239 -26.26 -14.78 20.08
N LEU A 240 -25.18 -14.35 19.38
CA LEU A 240 -25.25 -13.83 18.02
C LEU A 240 -25.68 -14.92 17.03
N GLU A 241 -25.30 -16.17 17.25
CA GLU A 241 -25.74 -17.31 16.43
C GLU A 241 -27.27 -17.40 16.38
N LYS A 242 -27.88 -17.36 17.56
CA LYS A 242 -29.36 -17.44 17.69
C LYS A 242 -30.05 -16.19 17.15
N HIS A 243 -29.44 -15.01 17.31
CA HIS A 243 -30.10 -13.74 16.95
C HIS A 243 -29.92 -13.33 15.49
N LEU A 244 -28.83 -13.74 14.85
CA LEU A 244 -28.43 -13.25 13.52
C LEU A 244 -28.09 -14.37 12.54
N GLY A 245 -28.20 -15.64 12.94
CA GLY A 245 -27.81 -16.77 12.08
C GLY A 245 -26.31 -16.88 11.80
N LEU A 246 -25.49 -16.16 12.55
CA LEU A 246 -24.04 -16.16 12.38
C LEU A 246 -23.41 -17.45 12.92
N GLN A 247 -22.36 -17.93 12.29
CA GLN A 247 -21.49 -18.96 12.86
C GLN A 247 -20.37 -18.34 13.67
N LEU A 248 -20.14 -18.85 14.88
CA LEU A 248 -19.07 -18.32 15.76
C LEU A 248 -17.97 -19.34 15.95
N TYR A 249 -16.74 -18.83 15.91
CA TYR A 249 -15.54 -19.60 16.15
C TYR A 249 -14.70 -18.91 17.19
N PHE A 250 -14.00 -19.70 18.01
CA PHE A 250 -13.06 -19.19 19.01
C PHE A 250 -11.68 -19.75 18.70
N ALA A 251 -10.68 -18.86 18.63
CA ALA A 251 -9.30 -19.25 18.43
C ALA A 251 -8.78 -20.05 19.62
N ASP A 252 -7.91 -21.01 19.39
CA ASP A 252 -7.29 -21.78 20.46
C ASP A 252 -6.41 -20.89 21.34
N PRO A 253 -6.34 -21.14 22.65
CA PRO A 253 -5.48 -20.40 23.55
C PRO A 253 -4.03 -20.39 23.07
N GLY A 254 -3.41 -19.21 23.05
CA GLY A 254 -2.01 -19.05 22.62
C GLY A 254 -1.76 -19.12 21.12
N CYS A 255 -2.80 -19.15 20.28
CA CYS A 255 -2.69 -19.26 18.82
C CYS A 255 -3.06 -17.96 18.06
N PRO A 256 -2.30 -16.86 18.23
CA PRO A 256 -2.61 -15.56 17.59
C PRO A 256 -2.56 -15.60 16.07
N TYR A 257 -1.83 -16.54 15.48
CA TYR A 257 -1.73 -16.70 14.01
C TYR A 257 -3.06 -17.09 13.36
N GLN A 258 -3.98 -17.70 14.09
CA GLN A 258 -5.33 -18.02 13.64
C GLN A 258 -6.19 -16.77 13.36
N ARG A 259 -5.74 -15.59 13.82
CA ARG A 259 -6.35 -14.28 13.66
C ARG A 259 -5.36 -13.23 13.13
N GLY A 260 -4.55 -13.61 12.14
CA GLY A 260 -3.47 -12.78 11.62
C GLY A 260 -3.92 -11.45 11.00
N THR A 261 -5.19 -11.31 10.61
CA THR A 261 -5.77 -10.07 10.07
C THR A 261 -5.87 -8.99 11.16
N ASN A 262 -6.22 -9.38 12.38
CA ASN A 262 -6.42 -8.45 13.49
C ASN A 262 -5.14 -7.76 13.97
N GLU A 263 -3.98 -8.44 13.97
CA GLU A 263 -2.73 -7.83 14.43
C GLU A 263 -2.33 -6.61 13.58
N ASN A 264 -2.46 -6.73 12.26
CA ASN A 264 -2.19 -5.60 11.38
C ASN A 264 -3.18 -4.46 11.57
N THR A 265 -4.48 -4.78 11.67
CA THR A 265 -5.55 -3.79 11.85
C THR A 265 -5.41 -3.08 13.21
N LYS A 266 -5.07 -3.81 14.27
CA LYS A 266 -4.72 -3.24 15.58
C LYS A 266 -3.60 -2.21 15.48
N GLY A 267 -2.56 -2.51 14.70
CA GLY A 267 -1.47 -1.59 14.44
C GLY A 267 -1.88 -0.34 13.66
N LEU A 268 -2.89 -0.43 12.81
CA LEU A 268 -3.45 0.72 12.08
C LEU A 268 -4.32 1.58 13.01
N ILE A 269 -5.19 0.97 13.80
CA ILE A 269 -6.04 1.66 14.77
C ILE A 269 -5.18 2.41 15.81
N ARG A 270 -4.04 1.84 16.21
CA ARG A 270 -3.10 2.48 17.13
C ARG A 270 -2.36 3.69 16.55
N GLN A 271 -2.48 3.96 15.26
CA GLN A 271 -2.05 5.22 14.66
C GLN A 271 -2.93 6.38 15.15
N TYR A 272 -4.23 6.14 15.27
CA TYR A 272 -5.25 7.11 15.69
C TYR A 272 -5.47 7.11 17.21
N PHE A 273 -5.52 5.92 17.79
CA PHE A 273 -5.70 5.72 19.22
C PHE A 273 -4.44 5.05 19.82
N PRO A 274 -3.39 5.82 20.15
CA PRO A 274 -2.15 5.31 20.74
C PRO A 274 -2.39 4.52 22.03
N LYS A 275 -1.37 3.78 22.49
CA LYS A 275 -1.43 3.15 23.80
C LYS A 275 -1.59 4.23 24.89
N GLY A 276 -2.51 4.04 25.82
CA GLY A 276 -2.82 5.03 26.85
C GLY A 276 -3.96 5.98 26.50
N THR A 277 -4.56 5.89 25.29
CA THR A 277 -5.74 6.69 24.93
C THR A 277 -6.88 6.46 25.92
N ASP A 278 -7.39 7.53 26.49
CA ASP A 278 -8.60 7.52 27.32
C ASP A 278 -9.84 7.62 26.40
N PHE A 279 -10.51 6.49 26.20
CA PHE A 279 -11.67 6.42 25.29
C PHE A 279 -12.91 7.13 25.83
N ARG A 280 -12.94 7.60 27.07
CA ARG A 280 -14.02 8.47 27.55
C ARG A 280 -14.05 9.77 26.76
N ASN A 281 -12.88 10.30 26.43
CA ASN A 281 -12.70 11.55 25.69
C ASN A 281 -12.80 11.39 24.15
N VAL A 282 -12.86 10.16 23.64
CA VAL A 282 -13.04 9.88 22.22
C VAL A 282 -14.54 9.83 21.90
N SER A 283 -15.01 10.60 20.93
CA SER A 283 -16.40 10.59 20.50
C SER A 283 -16.73 9.40 19.62
N HIS A 284 -18.03 9.09 19.47
CA HIS A 284 -18.48 8.09 18.48
C HIS A 284 -18.19 8.55 17.05
N HIS A 285 -18.21 9.85 16.79
CA HIS A 285 -17.89 10.43 15.49
C HIS A 285 -16.42 10.17 15.11
N GLU A 286 -15.47 10.46 16.00
CA GLU A 286 -14.04 10.19 15.76
C GLU A 286 -13.77 8.70 15.48
N VAL A 287 -14.48 7.79 16.18
CA VAL A 287 -14.35 6.34 15.91
C VAL A 287 -14.86 6.01 14.49
N ARG A 288 -15.95 6.65 14.04
CA ARG A 288 -16.48 6.46 12.68
C ARG A 288 -15.58 7.05 11.61
N GLU A 289 -14.97 8.20 11.86
CA GLU A 289 -13.99 8.80 10.94
C GLU A 289 -12.79 7.87 10.76
N VAL A 290 -12.26 7.30 11.84
CA VAL A 290 -11.16 6.33 11.77
C VAL A 290 -11.58 5.07 10.99
N GLU A 291 -12.79 4.57 11.19
CA GLU A 291 -13.37 3.46 10.43
C GLU A 291 -13.38 3.80 8.93
N HIS A 292 -13.86 4.99 8.58
CA HIS A 292 -13.93 5.46 7.19
C HIS A 292 -12.53 5.59 6.56
N LEU A 293 -11.59 6.23 7.26
CA LEU A 293 -10.21 6.38 6.79
C LEU A 293 -9.53 5.02 6.56
N LEU A 294 -9.74 4.05 7.44
CA LEU A 294 -9.16 2.71 7.29
C LEU A 294 -9.77 1.93 6.13
N ASN A 295 -11.06 2.08 5.88
CA ASN A 295 -11.78 1.41 4.80
C ASN A 295 -11.56 2.09 3.44
N GLY A 296 -11.25 3.37 3.41
CA GLY A 296 -10.87 4.12 2.21
C GLY A 296 -9.38 4.02 1.85
N ARG A 297 -8.56 3.31 2.64
CA ARG A 297 -7.12 3.19 2.41
C ARG A 297 -6.79 1.99 1.53
N PRO A 298 -6.18 2.17 0.33
CA PRO A 298 -5.78 1.07 -0.55
C PRO A 298 -4.89 0.04 0.16
N ARG A 299 -5.05 -1.25 -0.16
CA ARG A 299 -4.27 -2.35 0.42
C ARG A 299 -3.50 -3.11 -0.65
N GLU A 300 -2.22 -3.32 -0.46
CA GLU A 300 -1.40 -4.13 -1.36
C GLU A 300 -1.95 -5.55 -1.52
N CYS A 301 -2.47 -6.16 -0.43
CA CYS A 301 -3.08 -7.49 -0.46
C CYS A 301 -4.45 -7.55 -1.14
N LEU A 302 -4.98 -6.44 -1.62
CA LEU A 302 -6.19 -6.29 -2.43
C LEU A 302 -5.83 -5.64 -3.78
N ASP A 303 -4.62 -5.84 -4.26
CA ASP A 303 -4.13 -5.22 -5.50
C ASP A 303 -4.34 -3.70 -5.54
N PHE A 304 -4.18 -3.04 -4.38
CA PHE A 304 -4.40 -1.61 -4.14
C PHE A 304 -5.85 -1.12 -4.31
N GLU A 305 -6.82 -2.01 -4.30
CA GLU A 305 -8.20 -1.61 -4.03
C GLU A 305 -8.38 -1.28 -2.54
N THR A 306 -9.42 -0.51 -2.24
CA THR A 306 -9.76 -0.20 -0.85
C THR A 306 -10.62 -1.33 -0.25
N PRO A 307 -10.55 -1.55 1.07
CA PRO A 307 -11.46 -2.46 1.76
C PRO A 307 -12.93 -2.19 1.46
N HIS A 308 -13.31 -0.92 1.35
CA HIS A 308 -14.68 -0.52 1.03
C HIS A 308 -15.09 -0.97 -0.39
N GLU A 309 -14.24 -0.71 -1.40
CA GLU A 309 -14.52 -1.13 -2.78
C GLU A 309 -14.71 -2.63 -2.88
N VAL A 310 -13.78 -3.42 -2.27
CA VAL A 310 -13.86 -4.89 -2.31
C VAL A 310 -15.06 -5.42 -1.54
N PHE A 311 -15.39 -4.84 -0.38
CA PHE A 311 -16.50 -5.33 0.45
C PHE A 311 -17.87 -5.04 -0.16
N PHE A 312 -18.03 -3.89 -0.82
CA PHE A 312 -19.30 -3.47 -1.45
C PHE A 312 -19.32 -3.67 -2.97
N ALA A 313 -18.27 -4.27 -3.56
CA ALA A 313 -18.34 -4.71 -4.95
C ALA A 313 -19.61 -5.57 -5.14
N LYS A 314 -20.37 -5.29 -6.20
CA LYS A 314 -21.43 -6.19 -6.61
C LYS A 314 -20.77 -7.50 -7.01
N THR A 315 -21.10 -8.59 -6.32
CA THR A 315 -20.70 -9.93 -6.76
C THR A 315 -21.28 -10.10 -8.16
N PRO A 316 -20.46 -10.41 -9.20
CA PRO A 316 -21.04 -10.79 -10.47
C PRO A 316 -21.98 -11.95 -10.20
N PRO A 317 -23.16 -12.04 -10.87
CA PRO A 317 -24.01 -13.21 -10.75
C PRO A 317 -23.13 -14.43 -11.06
N ASP A 318 -23.16 -15.42 -10.16
CA ASP A 318 -22.47 -16.68 -10.39
C ASP A 318 -22.83 -17.16 -11.79
N CYS A 319 -21.83 -17.22 -12.68
CA CYS A 319 -21.96 -18.01 -13.90
C CYS A 319 -22.00 -19.46 -13.44
N CYS A 320 -23.21 -19.92 -13.11
CA CYS A 320 -23.49 -21.34 -13.05
C CYS A 320 -23.43 -21.85 -14.48
N ASP A 321 -22.34 -22.53 -14.82
CA ASP A 321 -22.30 -23.55 -15.87
C ASP A 321 -21.90 -24.87 -15.21
#